data_0d1ef86ae98a75a19ed48e5bfa2f171f
#
_entry.id   0d1ef86ae98a75a19ed48e5bfa2f171f
#
_cell.length_a   1.000
_cell.length_b   1.000
_cell.length_c   1.000
_cell.angle_alpha   90.00
_cell.angle_beta   90.00
_cell.angle_gamma   90.00
#
_symmetry.space_group_name_H-M   'P 1'
#
loop_
_entity.id
_entity.type
_entity.pdbx_description
1 polymer ?
#
loop_
_entity_poly.entity_id
_entity_poly.type
_entity_poly.pdbx_seq_one_letter_code
_entity_poly.pdbx_strand_id
1 'polypeptide(L)'
;MYLIRGQNNIKLFKKRFPEVSLSATIGNFDGMHLGHKAILEKVKKNAKEKNLSTLVIFTEPHAAEYFSKVNNTSPPPRIIPWRDKLRLISENGIDFCMLLRFDESLKSMTPEQFTKKILEELQIKSLTIGDDFKFGKDRKGDYQFLKNWGESMSIEIDKTDTIKVDDQRVSSTRIREALISNNFKNANAMLDWHYSYSGKVVYGNQLGREIGVPTANIWIPKQKLPISGVYAVRCLVDHEKYLGIANMGIRPTVGGTRPVLETHICLLYTSPSPRDS
;
A
#
# COMPACT_ATOMS: atom_id res chain seq x y z
N MET A 1 10.48 -11.26 3.64
CA MET A 1 10.12 -10.74 2.29
C MET A 1 11.30 -10.00 1.67
N TYR A 2 11.67 -10.30 0.41
CA TYR A 2 12.72 -9.59 -0.33
C TYR A 2 12.11 -8.53 -1.27
N LEU A 3 12.67 -7.31 -1.31
CA LEU A 3 12.14 -6.19 -2.09
C LEU A 3 12.96 -5.95 -3.36
N ILE A 4 12.31 -6.07 -4.53
CA ILE A 4 12.86 -5.73 -5.86
C ILE A 4 12.46 -4.29 -6.18
N ARG A 5 13.41 -3.36 -6.27
CA ARG A 5 13.14 -1.93 -6.55
C ARG A 5 13.38 -1.60 -8.00
N GLY A 6 12.29 -1.44 -8.76
CA GLY A 6 12.31 -1.09 -10.17
C GLY A 6 12.71 -2.24 -11.10
N GLN A 7 12.35 -2.09 -12.37
CA GLN A 7 12.57 -3.11 -13.41
C GLN A 7 14.06 -3.44 -13.65
N ASN A 8 14.94 -2.47 -13.46
CA ASN A 8 16.38 -2.67 -13.69
C ASN A 8 17.01 -3.70 -12.73
N ASN A 9 16.38 -3.94 -11.58
CA ASN A 9 16.85 -4.90 -10.58
C ASN A 9 16.31 -6.33 -10.79
N ILE A 10 15.52 -6.60 -11.84
CA ILE A 10 15.07 -7.95 -12.18
C ILE A 10 16.28 -8.87 -12.50
N LYS A 11 17.25 -8.35 -13.24
CA LYS A 11 18.48 -9.11 -13.55
C LYS A 11 19.27 -9.48 -12.28
N LEU A 12 19.37 -8.57 -11.33
CA LEU A 12 20.03 -8.83 -10.05
C LEU A 12 19.23 -9.84 -9.22
N PHE A 13 17.91 -9.74 -9.21
CA PHE A 13 17.02 -10.72 -8.58
C PHE A 13 17.22 -12.12 -9.16
N LYS A 14 17.19 -12.27 -10.48
CA LYS A 14 17.45 -13.57 -11.17
C LYS A 14 18.82 -14.14 -10.83
N LYS A 15 19.86 -13.32 -10.79
CA LYS A 15 21.21 -13.76 -10.41
C LYS A 15 21.26 -14.25 -8.96
N ARG A 16 20.51 -13.62 -8.05
CA ARG A 16 20.48 -13.99 -6.63
C ARG A 16 19.59 -15.20 -6.34
N PHE A 17 18.54 -15.38 -7.11
CA PHE A 17 17.55 -16.44 -6.96
C PHE A 17 17.29 -17.15 -8.31
N PRO A 18 18.30 -17.86 -8.87
CA PRO A 18 18.23 -18.39 -10.24
C PRO A 18 17.16 -19.46 -10.42
N GLU A 19 16.88 -20.25 -9.37
CA GLU A 19 15.94 -21.38 -9.42
C GLU A 19 14.50 -20.99 -9.01
N VAL A 20 14.26 -19.71 -8.65
CA VAL A 20 12.96 -19.29 -8.18
C VAL A 20 12.01 -19.08 -9.35
N SER A 21 10.89 -19.80 -9.32
CA SER A 21 9.70 -19.54 -10.13
C SER A 21 8.58 -18.97 -9.28
N LEU A 22 7.72 -18.12 -9.86
CA LEU A 22 6.86 -17.24 -9.10
C LEU A 22 5.37 -17.45 -9.39
N SER A 23 4.56 -17.48 -8.32
CA SER A 23 3.14 -17.19 -8.32
C SER A 23 2.95 -15.72 -7.94
N ALA A 24 2.41 -14.92 -8.82
CA ALA A 24 2.42 -13.47 -8.70
C ALA A 24 1.02 -12.84 -8.70
N THR A 25 0.96 -11.62 -8.22
CA THR A 25 -0.17 -10.70 -8.42
C THR A 25 0.32 -9.29 -8.69
N ILE A 26 -0.54 -8.51 -9.35
CA ILE A 26 -0.28 -7.10 -9.66
C ILE A 26 -1.47 -6.25 -9.21
N GLY A 27 -1.22 -5.18 -8.47
CA GLY A 27 -2.27 -4.28 -8.02
C GLY A 27 -1.73 -3.07 -7.27
N ASN A 28 -2.61 -2.16 -6.88
CA ASN A 28 -2.22 -1.02 -6.06
C ASN A 28 -2.10 -1.35 -4.58
N PHE A 29 -2.85 -2.32 -4.09
CA PHE A 29 -2.88 -2.77 -2.70
C PHE A 29 -3.04 -1.63 -1.68
N ASP A 30 -3.78 -0.57 -2.06
CA ASP A 30 -4.01 0.56 -1.16
C ASP A 30 -5.07 0.20 -0.11
N GLY A 31 -4.65 0.17 1.15
CA GLY A 31 -5.45 -0.23 2.29
C GLY A 31 -5.41 -1.72 2.64
N MET A 32 -4.81 -2.61 1.81
CA MET A 32 -4.74 -4.06 2.09
C MET A 32 -6.07 -4.65 2.59
N HIS A 33 -7.16 -4.27 1.91
CA HIS A 33 -8.53 -4.66 2.27
C HIS A 33 -8.85 -6.13 1.95
N LEU A 34 -10.02 -6.60 2.37
CA LEU A 34 -10.49 -7.99 2.17
C LEU A 34 -10.31 -8.49 0.73
N GLY A 35 -10.62 -7.66 -0.28
CA GLY A 35 -10.39 -8.04 -1.69
C GLY A 35 -8.91 -8.28 -2.01
N HIS A 36 -8.00 -7.48 -1.45
CA HIS A 36 -6.56 -7.70 -1.61
C HIS A 36 -6.10 -8.97 -0.88
N LYS A 37 -6.61 -9.22 0.34
CA LYS A 37 -6.30 -10.45 1.09
C LYS A 37 -6.74 -11.68 0.32
N ALA A 38 -7.93 -11.68 -0.28
CA ALA A 38 -8.41 -12.79 -1.11
C ALA A 38 -7.48 -13.08 -2.30
N ILE A 39 -6.96 -12.03 -2.95
CA ILE A 39 -5.95 -12.18 -4.01
C ILE A 39 -4.68 -12.84 -3.46
N LEU A 40 -4.17 -12.36 -2.31
CA LEU A 40 -2.95 -12.93 -1.70
C LEU A 40 -3.13 -14.39 -1.29
N GLU A 41 -4.30 -14.77 -0.75
CA GLU A 41 -4.61 -16.16 -0.41
C GLU A 41 -4.60 -17.06 -1.66
N LYS A 42 -5.19 -16.60 -2.78
CA LYS A 42 -5.15 -17.32 -4.04
C LYS A 42 -3.72 -17.48 -4.57
N VAL A 43 -2.91 -16.42 -4.51
CA VAL A 43 -1.47 -16.46 -4.88
C VAL A 43 -0.71 -17.50 -4.02
N LYS A 44 -0.92 -17.51 -2.72
CA LYS A 44 -0.29 -18.47 -1.80
C LYS A 44 -0.75 -19.91 -2.08
N LYS A 45 -2.04 -20.10 -2.35
CA LYS A 45 -2.59 -21.41 -2.74
C LYS A 45 -1.91 -21.93 -4.01
N ASN A 46 -1.89 -21.13 -5.07
CA ASN A 46 -1.24 -21.50 -6.33
C ASN A 46 0.28 -21.76 -6.15
N ALA A 47 0.93 -20.96 -5.33
CA ALA A 47 2.34 -21.14 -5.00
C ALA A 47 2.60 -22.49 -4.32
N LYS A 48 1.79 -22.83 -3.33
CA LYS A 48 1.90 -24.12 -2.60
C LYS A 48 1.65 -25.32 -3.51
N GLU A 49 0.60 -25.27 -4.34
CA GLU A 49 0.22 -26.36 -5.24
C GLU A 49 1.26 -26.65 -6.31
N LYS A 50 2.03 -25.63 -6.71
CA LYS A 50 3.01 -25.70 -7.83
C LYS A 50 4.46 -25.60 -7.38
N ASN A 51 4.71 -25.58 -6.07
CA ASN A 51 6.04 -25.38 -5.50
C ASN A 51 6.72 -24.09 -6.02
N LEU A 52 5.97 -22.98 -6.00
CA LEU A 52 6.43 -21.65 -6.42
C LEU A 52 6.63 -20.75 -5.18
N SER A 53 7.39 -19.69 -5.36
CA SER A 53 7.44 -18.59 -4.40
C SER A 53 6.42 -17.51 -4.75
N THR A 54 5.99 -16.75 -3.76
CA THR A 54 4.95 -15.72 -3.91
C THR A 54 5.54 -14.35 -4.24
N LEU A 55 4.92 -13.61 -5.16
CA LEU A 55 5.31 -12.26 -5.54
C LEU A 55 4.13 -11.30 -5.61
N VAL A 56 4.27 -10.13 -4.98
CA VAL A 56 3.35 -9.00 -5.16
C VAL A 56 4.06 -7.91 -5.96
N ILE A 57 3.44 -7.43 -7.02
CA ILE A 57 3.91 -6.30 -7.84
C ILE A 57 2.98 -5.11 -7.62
N PHE A 58 3.53 -3.95 -7.26
CA PHE A 58 2.78 -2.70 -7.21
C PHE A 58 3.60 -1.51 -7.70
N THR A 59 2.91 -0.41 -8.01
CA THR A 59 3.55 0.81 -8.51
C THR A 59 3.71 1.88 -7.44
N GLU A 60 4.80 2.65 -7.51
CA GLU A 60 5.06 3.82 -6.68
C GLU A 60 5.71 4.94 -7.52
N PRO A 61 5.10 6.14 -7.62
CA PRO A 61 3.78 6.49 -7.10
C PRO A 61 2.65 5.65 -7.70
N HIS A 62 1.43 5.77 -7.15
CA HIS A 62 0.26 5.19 -7.80
C HIS A 62 0.02 5.86 -9.17
N ALA A 63 -0.49 5.12 -10.14
CA ALA A 63 -0.81 5.67 -11.46
C ALA A 63 -1.71 6.93 -11.37
N ALA A 64 -2.72 6.92 -10.48
CA ALA A 64 -3.58 8.07 -10.25
C ALA A 64 -2.83 9.32 -9.77
N GLU A 65 -1.80 9.16 -8.94
CA GLU A 65 -0.96 10.29 -8.48
C GLU A 65 -0.08 10.84 -9.60
N TYR A 66 0.48 9.94 -10.41
CA TYR A 66 1.24 10.35 -11.58
C TYR A 66 0.37 11.18 -12.55
N PHE A 67 -0.81 10.67 -12.91
CA PHE A 67 -1.73 11.38 -13.81
C PHE A 67 -2.26 12.68 -13.21
N SER A 68 -2.57 12.70 -11.91
CA SER A 68 -2.98 13.93 -11.23
C SER A 68 -1.91 15.01 -11.30
N LYS A 69 -0.64 14.63 -11.14
CA LYS A 69 0.48 15.56 -11.29
C LYS A 69 0.61 16.09 -12.72
N VAL A 70 0.48 15.21 -13.72
CA VAL A 70 0.55 15.61 -15.13
C VAL A 70 -0.62 16.54 -15.52
N ASN A 71 -1.82 16.24 -15.03
CA ASN A 71 -3.03 16.99 -15.32
C ASN A 71 -3.28 18.18 -14.37
N ASN A 72 -2.35 18.45 -13.44
CA ASN A 72 -2.46 19.48 -12.42
C ASN A 72 -3.76 19.37 -11.58
N THR A 73 -4.16 18.15 -11.27
CA THR A 73 -5.31 17.82 -10.42
C THR A 73 -4.89 17.26 -9.07
N SER A 74 -5.84 17.12 -8.15
CA SER A 74 -5.56 16.53 -6.84
C SER A 74 -5.71 15.01 -6.88
N PRO A 75 -4.70 14.23 -6.50
CA PRO A 75 -4.82 12.78 -6.43
C PRO A 75 -5.78 12.35 -5.32
N PRO A 76 -6.40 11.17 -5.45
CA PRO A 76 -7.15 10.57 -4.35
C PRO A 76 -6.24 10.36 -3.12
N PRO A 77 -6.77 10.59 -1.90
CA PRO A 77 -5.99 10.39 -0.69
C PRO A 77 -5.59 8.92 -0.56
N ARG A 78 -4.37 8.67 -0.07
CA ARG A 78 -3.90 7.31 0.21
C ARG A 78 -4.51 6.78 1.49
N ILE A 79 -4.95 5.53 1.48
CA ILE A 79 -5.42 4.85 2.69
C ILE A 79 -4.23 4.58 3.60
N ILE A 80 -3.12 4.06 3.05
CA ILE A 80 -1.90 3.76 3.81
C ILE A 80 -0.64 4.22 3.06
N PRO A 81 0.45 4.58 3.79
CA PRO A 81 1.76 4.81 3.18
C PRO A 81 2.31 3.50 2.56
N TRP A 82 3.18 3.64 1.55
CA TRP A 82 3.77 2.48 0.88
C TRP A 82 4.60 1.58 1.82
N ARG A 83 5.18 2.14 2.88
CA ARG A 83 5.91 1.35 3.89
C ARG A 83 4.98 0.46 4.69
N ASP A 84 3.81 0.96 5.10
CA ASP A 84 2.78 0.15 5.76
C ASP A 84 2.24 -0.92 4.82
N LYS A 85 2.07 -0.60 3.54
CA LYS A 85 1.74 -1.58 2.51
C LYS A 85 2.77 -2.72 2.47
N LEU A 86 4.06 -2.42 2.43
CA LEU A 86 5.12 -3.45 2.45
C LEU A 86 5.07 -4.29 3.72
N ARG A 87 4.86 -3.67 4.89
CA ARG A 87 4.70 -4.38 6.16
C ARG A 87 3.52 -5.35 6.09
N LEU A 88 2.35 -4.88 5.68
CA LEU A 88 1.14 -5.71 5.57
C LEU A 88 1.30 -6.85 4.55
N ILE A 89 1.95 -6.61 3.41
CA ILE A 89 2.27 -7.66 2.44
C ILE A 89 3.17 -8.72 3.08
N SER A 90 4.19 -8.30 3.82
CA SER A 90 5.12 -9.20 4.52
C SER A 90 4.42 -10.01 5.61
N GLU A 91 3.56 -9.38 6.41
CA GLU A 91 2.76 -10.02 7.47
C GLU A 91 1.76 -11.06 6.91
N ASN A 92 1.35 -10.90 5.65
CA ASN A 92 0.54 -11.91 4.93
C ASN A 92 1.36 -13.05 4.33
N GLY A 93 2.65 -13.16 4.66
CA GLY A 93 3.49 -14.31 4.30
C GLY A 93 3.96 -14.33 2.84
N ILE A 94 4.09 -13.19 2.20
CA ILE A 94 4.59 -13.05 0.83
C ILE A 94 6.13 -13.06 0.83
N ASP A 95 6.75 -13.83 -0.06
CA ASP A 95 8.20 -14.01 -0.13
C ASP A 95 8.90 -12.83 -0.78
N PHE A 96 8.33 -12.35 -1.89
CA PHE A 96 8.90 -11.29 -2.73
C PHE A 96 7.93 -10.16 -2.98
N CYS A 97 8.46 -8.96 -3.06
CA CYS A 97 7.67 -7.78 -3.44
C CYS A 97 8.43 -6.97 -4.48
N MET A 98 7.77 -6.58 -5.56
CA MET A 98 8.34 -5.72 -6.57
C MET A 98 7.66 -4.36 -6.57
N LEU A 99 8.47 -3.32 -6.38
CA LEU A 99 8.04 -1.93 -6.47
C LEU A 99 8.45 -1.38 -7.83
N LEU A 100 7.50 -1.22 -8.73
CA LEU A 100 7.70 -0.59 -10.03
C LEU A 100 7.55 0.93 -9.91
N ARG A 101 8.49 1.66 -10.49
CA ARG A 101 8.33 3.11 -10.60
C ARG A 101 7.31 3.42 -11.69
N PHE A 102 6.22 4.11 -11.31
CA PHE A 102 5.26 4.63 -12.30
C PHE A 102 5.78 5.95 -12.85
N ASP A 103 6.36 5.90 -14.01
CA ASP A 103 6.91 7.03 -14.75
C ASP A 103 6.49 6.98 -16.23
N GLU A 104 7.00 7.88 -17.04
CA GLU A 104 6.69 7.93 -18.48
C GLU A 104 7.07 6.63 -19.20
N SER A 105 8.15 5.97 -18.80
CA SER A 105 8.56 4.69 -19.37
C SER A 105 7.53 3.59 -19.12
N LEU A 106 7.06 3.44 -17.88
CA LEU A 106 6.05 2.43 -17.53
C LEU A 106 4.68 2.77 -18.12
N LYS A 107 4.29 4.05 -18.09
CA LYS A 107 3.02 4.55 -18.66
C LYS A 107 2.92 4.25 -20.16
N SER A 108 4.02 4.42 -20.91
CA SER A 108 4.05 4.24 -22.35
C SER A 108 4.18 2.78 -22.81
N MET A 109 4.46 1.84 -21.90
CA MET A 109 4.55 0.42 -22.23
C MET A 109 3.22 -0.13 -22.73
N THR A 110 3.23 -0.77 -23.90
CA THR A 110 2.08 -1.56 -24.35
C THR A 110 1.89 -2.80 -23.47
N PRO A 111 0.72 -3.47 -23.48
CA PRO A 111 0.53 -4.72 -22.76
C PRO A 111 1.58 -5.78 -23.11
N GLU A 112 1.95 -5.92 -24.39
CA GLU A 112 2.97 -6.86 -24.88
C GLU A 112 4.35 -6.52 -24.34
N GLN A 113 4.70 -5.24 -24.30
CA GLN A 113 5.98 -4.80 -23.74
C GLN A 113 6.05 -5.05 -22.24
N PHE A 114 4.94 -4.86 -21.52
CA PHE A 114 4.87 -5.10 -20.09
C PHE A 114 5.01 -6.59 -19.76
N THR A 115 4.28 -7.47 -20.46
CA THR A 115 4.40 -8.92 -20.26
C THR A 115 5.83 -9.38 -20.55
N LYS A 116 6.42 -8.99 -21.68
CA LYS A 116 7.76 -9.39 -22.08
C LYS A 116 8.85 -8.87 -21.14
N LYS A 117 8.83 -7.57 -20.81
CA LYS A 117 9.92 -6.93 -20.04
C LYS A 117 9.83 -7.13 -18.52
N ILE A 118 8.65 -7.45 -18.01
CA ILE A 118 8.41 -7.58 -16.58
C ILE A 118 8.03 -9.02 -16.20
N LEU A 119 6.95 -9.57 -16.76
CA LEU A 119 6.40 -10.84 -16.31
C LEU A 119 7.24 -12.03 -16.74
N GLU A 120 7.68 -12.07 -18.01
CA GLU A 120 8.56 -13.13 -18.51
C GLU A 120 9.94 -13.08 -17.85
N GLU A 121 10.51 -11.87 -17.70
CA GLU A 121 11.79 -11.68 -17.03
C GLU A 121 11.78 -12.11 -15.55
N LEU A 122 10.64 -12.05 -14.88
CA LEU A 122 10.45 -12.51 -13.51
C LEU A 122 10.19 -14.02 -13.40
N GLN A 123 10.14 -14.77 -14.50
CA GLN A 123 9.85 -16.23 -14.51
C GLN A 123 8.53 -16.59 -13.81
N ILE A 124 7.49 -15.77 -14.04
CA ILE A 124 6.17 -16.02 -13.48
C ILE A 124 5.57 -17.27 -14.13
N LYS A 125 5.02 -18.17 -13.31
CA LYS A 125 4.33 -19.40 -13.73
C LYS A 125 2.83 -19.40 -13.41
N SER A 126 2.42 -18.52 -12.49
CA SER A 126 1.01 -18.30 -12.17
C SER A 126 0.82 -16.81 -11.87
N LEU A 127 -0.23 -16.22 -12.41
CA LEU A 127 -0.59 -14.81 -12.19
C LEU A 127 -2.05 -14.70 -11.78
N THR A 128 -2.30 -14.18 -10.59
CA THR A 128 -3.64 -13.90 -10.07
C THR A 128 -3.92 -12.40 -10.11
N ILE A 129 -5.04 -11.99 -10.68
CA ILE A 129 -5.45 -10.59 -10.77
C ILE A 129 -6.85 -10.36 -10.21
N GLY A 130 -7.14 -9.12 -9.84
CA GLY A 130 -8.50 -8.68 -9.50
C GLY A 130 -9.40 -8.59 -10.74
N ASP A 131 -10.70 -8.57 -10.49
CA ASP A 131 -11.75 -8.57 -11.53
C ASP A 131 -11.78 -7.31 -12.42
N ASP A 132 -11.26 -6.18 -11.94
CA ASP A 132 -11.21 -4.89 -12.64
C ASP A 132 -9.79 -4.47 -13.09
N PHE A 133 -8.85 -5.42 -13.03
CA PHE A 133 -7.46 -5.13 -13.35
C PHE A 133 -7.27 -4.71 -14.81
N LYS A 134 -6.59 -3.60 -15.00
CA LYS A 134 -6.20 -3.04 -16.30
C LYS A 134 -4.77 -2.53 -16.23
N PHE A 135 -3.99 -2.74 -17.30
CA PHE A 135 -2.59 -2.33 -17.36
C PHE A 135 -2.16 -1.91 -18.78
N GLY A 136 -0.91 -1.48 -18.87
CA GLY A 136 -0.33 -1.03 -20.14
C GLY A 136 -0.87 0.32 -20.60
N LYS A 137 -0.30 0.80 -21.70
CA LYS A 137 -0.68 2.07 -22.33
C LYS A 137 -2.18 2.11 -22.61
N ASP A 138 -2.82 3.21 -22.21
CA ASP A 138 -4.24 3.46 -22.38
C ASP A 138 -5.16 2.37 -21.75
N ARG A 139 -4.62 1.62 -20.76
CA ARG A 139 -5.34 0.53 -20.08
C ARG A 139 -5.83 -0.58 -21.03
N LYS A 140 -5.12 -0.81 -22.13
CA LYS A 140 -5.51 -1.79 -23.17
C LYS A 140 -5.29 -3.23 -22.75
N GLY A 141 -4.41 -3.49 -21.77
CA GLY A 141 -4.24 -4.81 -21.17
C GLY A 141 -5.33 -5.09 -20.15
N ASP A 142 -5.94 -6.28 -20.23
CA ASP A 142 -6.96 -6.76 -19.32
C ASP A 142 -6.82 -8.27 -19.04
N TYR A 143 -7.81 -8.84 -18.38
CA TYR A 143 -7.82 -10.28 -18.09
C TYR A 143 -7.76 -11.12 -19.37
N GLN A 144 -8.54 -10.79 -20.41
CA GLN A 144 -8.55 -11.58 -21.64
C GLN A 144 -7.19 -11.51 -22.36
N PHE A 145 -6.56 -10.34 -22.40
CA PHE A 145 -5.21 -10.21 -22.93
C PHE A 145 -4.23 -11.13 -22.18
N LEU A 146 -4.23 -11.07 -20.83
CA LEU A 146 -3.35 -11.91 -20.01
C LEU A 146 -3.65 -13.40 -20.18
N LYS A 147 -4.91 -13.79 -20.31
CA LYS A 147 -5.29 -15.17 -20.53
C LYS A 147 -4.70 -15.71 -21.84
N ASN A 148 -4.88 -14.99 -22.94
CA ASN A 148 -4.32 -15.36 -24.24
C ASN A 148 -2.78 -15.43 -24.20
N TRP A 149 -2.15 -14.44 -23.56
CA TRP A 149 -0.71 -14.45 -23.36
C TRP A 149 -0.25 -15.62 -22.49
N GLY A 150 -0.94 -15.91 -21.40
CA GLY A 150 -0.65 -17.00 -20.48
C GLY A 150 -0.74 -18.36 -21.18
N GLU A 151 -1.76 -18.57 -22.00
CA GLU A 151 -1.94 -19.80 -22.82
C GLU A 151 -0.74 -20.00 -23.77
N SER A 152 -0.25 -18.93 -24.43
CA SER A 152 0.91 -18.99 -25.32
C SER A 152 2.23 -19.28 -24.61
N MET A 153 2.35 -18.93 -23.32
CA MET A 153 3.56 -19.05 -22.50
C MET A 153 3.49 -20.20 -21.47
N SER A 154 2.41 -20.98 -21.45
CA SER A 154 2.15 -22.01 -20.43
C SER A 154 2.15 -21.44 -19.00
N ILE A 155 1.57 -20.25 -18.83
CA ILE A 155 1.41 -19.54 -17.57
C ILE A 155 -0.07 -19.54 -17.20
N GLU A 156 -0.38 -19.97 -15.98
CA GLU A 156 -1.76 -19.94 -15.49
C GLU A 156 -2.19 -18.53 -15.09
N ILE A 157 -3.34 -18.11 -15.59
CA ILE A 157 -3.92 -16.79 -15.28
C ILE A 157 -5.24 -16.99 -14.54
N ASP A 158 -5.25 -16.58 -13.29
CA ASP A 158 -6.42 -16.63 -12.42
C ASP A 158 -7.05 -15.25 -12.22
N LYS A 159 -8.33 -15.25 -11.98
CA LYS A 159 -9.11 -14.10 -11.56
C LYS A 159 -9.76 -14.39 -10.21
N THR A 160 -9.74 -13.42 -9.30
CA THR A 160 -10.44 -13.54 -8.02
C THR A 160 -11.88 -13.05 -8.13
N ASP A 161 -12.76 -13.65 -7.36
CA ASP A 161 -14.14 -13.17 -7.23
C ASP A 161 -14.18 -11.84 -6.46
N THR A 162 -15.24 -11.09 -6.73
CA THR A 162 -15.51 -9.83 -6.02
C THR A 162 -15.91 -10.11 -4.57
N ILE A 163 -15.13 -9.60 -3.62
CA ILE A 163 -15.47 -9.65 -2.20
C ILE A 163 -16.47 -8.54 -1.86
N LYS A 164 -17.52 -8.89 -1.11
CA LYS A 164 -18.57 -7.97 -0.68
C LYS A 164 -18.64 -7.87 0.84
N VAL A 165 -18.97 -6.68 1.33
CA VAL A 165 -19.37 -6.38 2.71
C VAL A 165 -20.65 -5.57 2.62
N ASP A 166 -21.68 -5.99 3.36
CA ASP A 166 -23.04 -5.41 3.29
C ASP A 166 -23.58 -5.36 1.84
N ASP A 167 -23.48 -6.50 1.11
CA ASP A 167 -23.88 -6.68 -0.28
C ASP A 167 -23.22 -5.75 -1.31
N GLN A 168 -22.26 -4.96 -0.89
CA GLN A 168 -21.54 -4.05 -1.75
C GLN A 168 -20.06 -4.46 -1.89
N ARG A 169 -19.52 -4.29 -3.10
CA ARG A 169 -18.12 -4.58 -3.40
C ARG A 169 -17.17 -3.85 -2.45
N VAL A 170 -16.20 -4.56 -1.88
CA VAL A 170 -15.08 -3.96 -1.15
C VAL A 170 -14.10 -3.33 -2.13
N SER A 171 -13.79 -2.04 -1.95
CA SER A 171 -12.86 -1.32 -2.79
C SER A 171 -12.15 -0.21 -2.03
N SER A 172 -10.95 0.18 -2.47
CA SER A 172 -10.22 1.32 -1.91
C SER A 172 -11.02 2.63 -2.00
N THR A 173 -11.89 2.79 -2.99
CA THR A 173 -12.77 3.97 -3.12
C THR A 173 -13.77 4.05 -1.96
N ARG A 174 -14.53 2.98 -1.70
CA ARG A 174 -15.48 2.95 -0.59
C ARG A 174 -14.81 3.11 0.78
N ILE A 175 -13.61 2.54 0.94
CA ILE A 175 -12.85 2.71 2.18
C ILE A 175 -12.45 4.17 2.37
N ARG A 176 -12.00 4.88 1.32
CA ARG A 176 -11.71 6.32 1.39
C ARG A 176 -12.94 7.13 1.76
N GLU A 177 -14.09 6.85 1.14
CA GLU A 177 -15.36 7.50 1.44
C GLU A 177 -15.77 7.30 2.91
N ALA A 178 -15.65 6.07 3.42
CA ALA A 178 -15.92 5.75 4.81
C ALA A 178 -14.96 6.50 5.78
N LEU A 179 -13.67 6.58 5.45
CA LEU A 179 -12.68 7.31 6.26
C LEU A 179 -12.91 8.82 6.21
N ILE A 180 -13.21 9.39 5.05
CA ILE A 180 -13.52 10.82 4.87
C ILE A 180 -14.76 11.22 5.69
N SER A 181 -15.75 10.34 5.76
CA SER A 181 -16.98 10.54 6.56
C SER A 181 -16.83 10.13 8.03
N ASN A 182 -15.62 9.81 8.50
CA ASN A 182 -15.32 9.32 9.84
C ASN A 182 -16.08 8.03 10.23
N ASN A 183 -16.56 7.26 9.26
CA ASN A 183 -17.20 5.97 9.49
C ASN A 183 -16.14 4.85 9.61
N PHE A 184 -15.37 4.88 10.70
CA PHE A 184 -14.31 3.89 10.95
C PHE A 184 -14.86 2.47 11.12
N LYS A 185 -16.09 2.30 11.60
CA LYS A 185 -16.72 0.98 11.72
C LYS A 185 -16.80 0.30 10.35
N ASN A 186 -17.34 1.01 9.37
CA ASN A 186 -17.48 0.49 8.00
C ASN A 186 -16.11 0.36 7.30
N ALA A 187 -15.21 1.33 7.48
CA ALA A 187 -13.85 1.24 6.95
C ALA A 187 -13.11 -0.01 7.49
N ASN A 188 -13.13 -0.26 8.80
CA ASN A 188 -12.49 -1.40 9.44
C ASN A 188 -13.11 -2.73 9.02
N ALA A 189 -14.44 -2.80 8.82
CA ALA A 189 -15.10 -4.00 8.29
C ALA A 189 -14.61 -4.38 6.89
N MET A 190 -14.37 -3.39 6.02
CA MET A 190 -13.82 -3.62 4.68
C MET A 190 -12.31 -3.90 4.69
N LEU A 191 -11.57 -3.28 5.61
CA LEU A 191 -10.13 -3.47 5.77
C LEU A 191 -9.79 -4.81 6.44
N ASP A 192 -10.67 -5.31 7.32
CA ASP A 192 -10.42 -6.45 8.21
C ASP A 192 -9.20 -6.23 9.12
N TRP A 193 -8.97 -4.96 9.49
CA TRP A 193 -8.02 -4.51 10.51
C TRP A 193 -8.38 -3.09 10.95
N HIS A 194 -7.92 -2.69 12.14
CA HIS A 194 -8.16 -1.34 12.63
C HIS A 194 -7.31 -0.34 11.85
N TYR A 195 -7.96 0.62 11.19
CA TYR A 195 -7.26 1.66 10.46
C TYR A 195 -6.19 2.32 11.33
N SER A 196 -4.97 2.33 10.86
CA SER A 196 -3.82 2.88 11.56
C SER A 196 -2.88 3.59 10.59
N TYR A 197 -2.08 4.49 11.14
CA TYR A 197 -1.03 5.19 10.41
C TYR A 197 0.27 5.08 11.17
N SER A 198 1.35 4.68 10.50
CA SER A 198 2.67 4.66 11.10
C SER A 198 3.64 5.61 10.40
N GLY A 199 4.55 6.18 11.16
CA GLY A 199 5.54 7.11 10.64
C GLY A 199 6.65 7.39 11.64
N LYS A 200 7.72 7.99 11.13
CA LYS A 200 8.84 8.41 11.97
C LYS A 200 8.44 9.64 12.79
N VAL A 201 8.75 9.64 14.08
CA VAL A 201 8.64 10.83 14.90
C VAL A 201 9.69 11.86 14.45
N VAL A 202 9.25 13.08 14.25
CA VAL A 202 10.09 14.21 13.83
C VAL A 202 9.94 15.40 14.79
N TYR A 203 10.93 16.22 14.86
CA TYR A 203 10.82 17.45 15.65
C TYR A 203 9.77 18.40 15.06
N GLY A 204 8.90 18.90 15.91
CA GLY A 204 7.93 19.96 15.63
C GLY A 204 8.29 21.25 16.36
N ASN A 205 7.34 22.19 16.40
CA ASN A 205 7.53 23.49 17.07
C ASN A 205 7.50 23.41 18.60
N GLN A 206 7.24 22.23 19.18
CA GLN A 206 7.20 21.92 20.61
C GLN A 206 6.21 22.79 21.46
N LEU A 207 5.27 23.50 20.82
CA LEU A 207 4.28 24.35 21.49
C LEU A 207 3.45 23.61 22.56
N GLY A 208 3.13 22.33 22.29
CA GLY A 208 2.44 21.49 23.26
C GLY A 208 3.21 21.28 24.57
N ARG A 209 4.55 21.32 24.52
CA ARG A 209 5.42 21.18 25.70
C ARG A 209 5.26 22.39 26.64
N GLU A 210 5.13 23.59 26.07
CA GLU A 210 4.98 24.84 26.83
C GLU A 210 3.66 24.89 27.61
N ILE A 211 2.62 24.23 27.10
CA ILE A 211 1.29 24.18 27.72
C ILE A 211 1.02 22.87 28.51
N GLY A 212 2.06 22.06 28.76
CA GLY A 212 1.96 20.82 29.53
C GLY A 212 1.31 19.63 28.78
N VAL A 213 1.10 19.75 27.46
CA VAL A 213 0.53 18.69 26.62
C VAL A 213 1.51 18.35 25.48
N PRO A 214 2.66 17.70 25.79
CA PRO A 214 3.65 17.40 24.77
C PRO A 214 3.09 16.43 23.71
N THR A 215 3.40 16.71 22.44
CA THR A 215 2.94 15.93 21.29
C THR A 215 4.11 15.40 20.47
N ALA A 216 4.00 14.16 20.03
CA ALA A 216 4.86 13.56 19.02
C ALA A 216 4.35 13.94 17.63
N ASN A 217 5.21 14.56 16.81
CA ASN A 217 4.90 14.85 15.42
C ASN A 217 5.29 13.65 14.57
N ILE A 218 4.32 13.02 13.93
CA ILE A 218 4.56 11.89 13.05
C ILE A 218 4.71 12.40 11.62
N TRP A 219 5.82 12.02 10.99
CA TRP A 219 6.10 12.44 9.62
C TRP A 219 5.11 11.81 8.64
N ILE A 220 4.46 12.66 7.86
CA ILE A 220 3.58 12.27 6.77
C ILE A 220 4.23 12.71 5.46
N PRO A 221 4.35 11.82 4.45
CA PRO A 221 4.69 12.24 3.10
C PRO A 221 3.73 13.33 2.59
N LYS A 222 4.15 14.14 1.60
CA LYS A 222 3.29 15.16 0.96
C LYS A 222 2.11 14.51 0.20
N GLN A 223 1.34 13.68 0.88
CA GLN A 223 0.19 12.96 0.35
C GLN A 223 -1.03 13.33 1.18
N LYS A 224 -2.18 13.48 0.52
CA LYS A 224 -3.45 13.64 1.23
C LYS A 224 -3.79 12.34 1.95
N LEU A 225 -4.24 12.45 3.19
CA LEU A 225 -4.84 11.36 3.93
C LEU A 225 -6.37 11.48 3.88
N PRO A 226 -7.10 10.35 3.98
CA PRO A 226 -8.56 10.36 3.92
C PRO A 226 -9.21 10.73 5.27
N ILE A 227 -8.44 11.19 6.25
CA ILE A 227 -8.92 11.60 7.57
C ILE A 227 -8.42 12.99 7.91
N SER A 228 -9.22 13.74 8.68
CA SER A 228 -8.85 15.03 9.27
C SER A 228 -9.66 15.26 10.55
N GLY A 229 -9.06 15.88 11.55
CA GLY A 229 -9.70 16.14 12.83
C GLY A 229 -8.95 15.56 14.02
N VAL A 230 -9.62 15.49 15.15
CA VAL A 230 -9.06 15.00 16.42
C VAL A 230 -9.68 13.65 16.76
N TYR A 231 -8.84 12.70 17.13
CA TYR A 231 -9.24 11.30 17.35
C TYR A 231 -8.67 10.76 18.65
N ALA A 232 -9.48 10.01 19.40
CA ALA A 232 -8.95 9.11 20.42
C ALA A 232 -8.26 7.92 19.72
N VAL A 233 -7.03 7.63 20.08
CA VAL A 233 -6.21 6.64 19.41
C VAL A 233 -5.52 5.68 20.37
N ARG A 234 -5.13 4.51 19.84
CA ARG A 234 -4.15 3.63 20.49
C ARG A 234 -2.83 3.81 19.78
N CYS A 235 -1.80 4.17 20.53
CA CYS A 235 -0.44 4.33 20.04
C CYS A 235 0.35 3.07 20.34
N LEU A 236 1.14 2.59 19.38
CA LEU A 236 2.11 1.52 19.57
C LEU A 236 3.50 2.14 19.48
N VAL A 237 4.23 2.10 20.59
CA VAL A 237 5.60 2.60 20.70
C VAL A 237 6.46 1.49 21.34
N ASP A 238 7.52 1.08 20.66
CA ASP A 238 8.44 0.03 21.14
C ASP A 238 7.72 -1.25 21.64
N HIS A 239 6.69 -1.67 20.90
CA HIS A 239 5.81 -2.84 21.19
C HIS A 239 4.83 -2.65 22.35
N GLU A 240 4.81 -1.51 23.03
CA GLU A 240 3.87 -1.18 24.08
C GLU A 240 2.69 -0.35 23.55
N LYS A 241 1.51 -0.56 24.15
CA LYS A 241 0.25 0.11 23.74
C LYS A 241 -0.10 1.19 24.73
N TYR A 242 -0.33 2.40 24.23
CA TYR A 242 -0.73 3.56 24.99
C TYR A 242 -2.05 4.12 24.45
N LEU A 243 -2.80 4.78 25.29
CA LEU A 243 -3.93 5.63 24.88
C LEU A 243 -3.40 7.02 24.54
N GLY A 244 -4.04 7.68 23.58
CA GLY A 244 -3.63 9.01 23.17
C GLY A 244 -4.71 9.76 22.42
N ILE A 245 -4.41 11.01 22.13
CA ILE A 245 -5.22 11.87 21.27
C ILE A 245 -4.34 12.28 20.08
N ALA A 246 -4.85 12.05 18.87
CA ALA A 246 -4.16 12.42 17.64
C ALA A 246 -4.92 13.51 16.90
N ASN A 247 -4.23 14.55 16.51
CA ASN A 247 -4.73 15.60 15.62
C ASN A 247 -4.15 15.40 14.22
N MET A 248 -5.03 15.11 13.27
CA MET A 248 -4.72 15.06 11.84
C MET A 248 -5.20 16.35 11.19
N GLY A 249 -4.27 17.21 10.85
CA GLY A 249 -4.55 18.54 10.31
C GLY A 249 -3.72 18.89 9.09
N ILE A 250 -3.92 20.11 8.62
CA ILE A 250 -3.13 20.73 7.57
C ILE A 250 -2.48 21.97 8.17
N ARG A 251 -1.16 22.06 8.11
CA ARG A 251 -0.44 23.26 8.54
C ARG A 251 -0.06 24.08 7.31
N PRO A 252 -0.40 25.38 7.28
CA PRO A 252 0.17 26.31 6.29
C PRO A 252 1.67 26.36 6.42
N THR A 253 2.39 26.33 5.30
CA THR A 253 3.85 26.48 5.26
C THR A 253 4.23 27.47 4.17
N VAL A 254 5.44 28.01 4.25
CA VAL A 254 6.00 28.79 3.13
C VAL A 254 6.13 27.86 1.93
N GLY A 255 5.26 28.04 0.93
CA GLY A 255 5.19 27.19 -0.28
C GLY A 255 4.05 26.17 -0.31
N GLY A 256 3.01 26.29 0.56
CA GLY A 256 1.79 25.49 0.48
C GLY A 256 1.30 24.94 1.82
N THR A 257 0.49 23.89 1.75
CA THR A 257 -0.06 23.20 2.91
C THR A 257 0.60 21.84 3.10
N ARG A 258 0.93 21.48 4.34
CA ARG A 258 1.49 20.17 4.67
C ARG A 258 0.58 19.44 5.67
N PRO A 259 0.26 18.17 5.42
CA PRO A 259 -0.44 17.37 6.40
C PRO A 259 0.45 17.15 7.63
N VAL A 260 -0.15 17.20 8.81
CA VAL A 260 0.51 17.02 10.13
C VAL A 260 -0.29 16.00 10.91
N LEU A 261 0.42 15.08 11.54
CA LEU A 261 -0.14 14.17 12.54
C LEU A 261 0.59 14.43 13.84
N GLU A 262 -0.11 15.06 14.78
CA GLU A 262 0.38 15.34 16.13
C GLU A 262 -0.33 14.43 17.11
N THR A 263 0.40 13.68 17.91
CA THR A 263 -0.16 12.72 18.84
C THR A 263 0.33 13.00 20.25
N HIS A 264 -0.60 13.28 21.17
CA HIS A 264 -0.36 13.28 22.60
C HIS A 264 -0.60 11.88 23.14
N ILE A 265 0.40 11.30 23.78
CA ILE A 265 0.30 9.97 24.41
C ILE A 265 0.04 10.16 25.89
N CYS A 266 -1.16 9.75 26.34
CA CYS A 266 -1.57 9.88 27.73
C CYS A 266 -0.63 9.07 28.62
N LEU A 267 -0.21 9.66 29.73
CA LEU A 267 0.63 9.04 30.80
C LEU A 267 2.08 8.70 30.39
N LEU A 268 2.50 8.87 29.11
CA LEU A 268 3.89 8.60 28.73
C LEU A 268 4.88 9.57 29.40
N TYR A 269 4.44 10.79 29.73
CA TYR A 269 5.24 11.87 30.29
C TYR A 269 5.03 12.09 31.79
N THR A 270 4.30 11.20 32.47
CA THR A 270 4.02 11.32 33.92
C THR A 270 5.06 10.61 34.80
N SER A 271 5.93 9.77 34.22
CA SER A 271 7.05 9.17 34.91
C SER A 271 8.33 9.94 34.56
N PRO A 272 9.16 10.33 35.53
CA PRO A 272 10.48 10.92 35.23
C PRO A 272 11.29 9.90 34.42
N SER A 273 11.79 10.33 33.27
CA SER A 273 12.68 9.51 32.47
C SER A 273 13.99 9.29 33.26
N PRO A 274 14.53 8.05 33.32
CA PRO A 274 15.85 7.83 33.93
C PRO A 274 17.01 8.59 33.27
N ARG A 275 16.74 9.32 32.18
CA ARG A 275 17.73 10.14 31.46
C ARG A 275 17.67 11.63 31.84
N ASP A 276 16.77 12.02 32.73
CA ASP A 276 16.65 13.40 33.22
C ASP A 276 17.21 13.56 34.65
N SER A 277 17.98 12.58 35.14
CA SER A 277 18.72 12.57 36.40
C SER A 277 20.21 12.69 36.16
#